data_757b754ce7e00978d92697c2a6dffe1f
#
_entry.id   757b754ce7e00978d92697c2a6dffe1f
#
_cell.length_a   1.000
_cell.length_b   1.000
_cell.length_c   1.000
_cell.angle_alpha   90.00
_cell.angle_beta   90.00
_cell.angle_gamma   90.00
#
_symmetry.space_group_name_H-M   'P 1'
#
loop_
_entity.id
_entity.type
_entity.pdbx_description
1 polymer ?
#
loop_
_entity_poly.entity_id
_entity_poly.type
_entity_poly.pdbx_seq_one_letter_code
_entity_poly.pdbx_strand_id
1 'polypeptide(L)'
;MTSPIIISIKKNYLSKLEQQNIKIYKPFGIILFARNISNFNQVRQLTSSIKSLSKKTLIFIDQEGGIVNRFKNFSEFQFKNNFDFYDIYLKYPSLAKQLVYLKSFITNYYLSSLGIDVNTIPVLDIPNSKTVSMIKKRTFGSNLKINTILTDILVQSSFEFGVMPVMKHFPGHGLTNKDSHFTKPVTNASTKALNHQLSLFKTFVKLPMIMTAHIQYQNWDNHNIATYSPYILKDILRKKLKYKGLVMSDDLVMKANNQSIEKSIDLSNKSGLDIILDCSSDWKRYIKILENFKKTNFFNNKNKILFSKKTSNRRLQSININHYHDLYNELIKLYGI
;
A
#
# COMPACT_ATOMS: atom_id res chain seq x y z
N MET A 1 15.72 7.59 16.17
CA MET A 1 15.09 7.70 14.83
C MET A 1 14.86 6.30 14.27
N THR A 2 13.91 6.11 13.37
CA THR A 2 13.74 4.85 12.63
C THR A 2 14.56 4.90 11.35
N SER A 3 15.05 3.74 10.89
CA SER A 3 15.73 3.61 9.60
C SER A 3 14.71 3.68 8.44
N PRO A 4 14.99 4.34 7.30
CA PRO A 4 14.01 4.58 6.23
C PRO A 4 13.78 3.34 5.35
N ILE A 5 13.57 2.20 5.98
CA ILE A 5 13.31 0.93 5.33
C ILE A 5 12.06 0.28 5.93
N ILE A 6 11.24 -0.28 5.06
CA ILE A 6 10.18 -1.23 5.41
C ILE A 6 10.69 -2.61 5.00
N ILE A 7 10.66 -3.55 5.94
CA ILE A 7 11.17 -4.91 5.78
C ILE A 7 10.04 -5.93 5.93
N SER A 8 10.27 -7.16 5.48
CA SER A 8 9.41 -8.30 5.81
C SER A 8 10.11 -9.27 6.75
N ILE A 9 9.33 -10.17 7.35
CA ILE A 9 9.81 -11.24 8.23
C ILE A 9 9.49 -12.62 7.66
N LYS A 10 10.29 -13.64 8.07
CA LYS A 10 10.21 -14.98 7.46
C LYS A 10 8.97 -15.77 7.87
N LYS A 11 8.63 -15.75 9.18
CA LYS A 11 7.63 -16.62 9.78
C LYS A 11 6.52 -15.81 10.46
N ASN A 12 5.56 -16.49 11.07
CA ASN A 12 4.50 -15.91 11.88
C ASN A 12 4.93 -15.57 13.33
N TYR A 13 6.22 -15.65 13.62
CA TYR A 13 6.86 -15.24 14.87
C TYR A 13 8.24 -14.67 14.58
N LEU A 14 8.80 -13.90 15.51
CA LEU A 14 10.15 -13.33 15.38
C LEU A 14 11.20 -14.33 15.88
N SER A 15 12.17 -14.68 15.05
CA SER A 15 13.39 -15.37 15.45
C SER A 15 14.25 -14.48 16.39
N LYS A 16 15.17 -15.08 17.15
CA LYS A 16 16.12 -14.32 18.02
C LYS A 16 16.90 -13.26 17.22
N LEU A 17 17.36 -13.63 16.03
CA LEU A 17 18.08 -12.70 15.11
C LEU A 17 17.21 -11.52 14.69
N GLU A 18 15.95 -11.77 14.30
CA GLU A 18 15.01 -10.71 13.93
C GLU A 18 14.74 -9.78 15.09
N GLN A 19 14.53 -10.31 16.31
CA GLN A 19 14.32 -9.51 17.51
C GLN A 19 15.50 -8.58 17.79
N GLN A 20 16.74 -9.11 17.77
CA GLN A 20 17.96 -8.33 17.97
C GLN A 20 18.09 -7.21 16.93
N ASN A 21 17.91 -7.52 15.68
CA ASN A 21 18.08 -6.58 14.57
C ASN A 21 16.98 -5.51 14.55
N ILE A 22 15.73 -5.85 14.84
CA ILE A 22 14.65 -4.87 14.96
C ILE A 22 14.95 -3.87 16.09
N LYS A 23 15.44 -4.35 17.22
CA LYS A 23 15.82 -3.49 18.36
C LYS A 23 16.98 -2.55 18.03
N ILE A 24 17.99 -3.04 17.28
CA ILE A 24 19.19 -2.26 16.90
C ILE A 24 18.84 -1.26 15.79
N TYR A 25 18.29 -1.73 14.68
CA TYR A 25 18.13 -0.93 13.46
C TYR A 25 16.83 -0.16 13.39
N LYS A 26 15.80 -0.53 14.15
CA LYS A 26 14.51 0.17 14.25
C LYS A 26 13.97 0.54 12.87
N PRO A 27 13.60 -0.43 12.01
CA PRO A 27 13.08 -0.13 10.67
C PRO A 27 11.86 0.79 10.75
N PHE A 28 11.60 1.59 9.72
CA PHE A 28 10.41 2.43 9.62
C PHE A 28 9.15 1.59 9.71
N GLY A 29 9.14 0.42 9.07
CA GLY A 29 8.03 -0.49 9.13
C GLY A 29 8.40 -1.95 8.93
N ILE A 30 7.47 -2.82 9.31
CA ILE A 30 7.48 -4.25 9.00
C ILE A 30 6.19 -4.58 8.28
N ILE A 31 6.29 -5.09 7.03
CA ILE A 31 5.14 -5.51 6.25
C ILE A 31 4.86 -6.99 6.45
N LEU A 32 3.58 -7.30 6.73
CA LEU A 32 3.11 -8.66 6.94
C LEU A 32 2.49 -9.23 5.65
N PHE A 33 2.80 -10.49 5.38
CA PHE A 33 2.26 -11.30 4.29
C PHE A 33 1.43 -12.47 4.84
N ALA A 34 0.72 -13.19 3.97
CA ALA A 34 -0.06 -14.36 4.36
C ALA A 34 0.76 -15.41 5.16
N ARG A 35 2.05 -15.58 4.86
CA ARG A 35 2.97 -16.46 5.60
C ARG A 35 3.18 -16.07 7.08
N ASN A 36 2.86 -14.83 7.42
CA ASN A 36 3.01 -14.31 8.78
C ASN A 36 1.71 -14.39 9.60
N ILE A 37 0.65 -14.95 9.02
CA ILE A 37 -0.71 -14.92 9.56
C ILE A 37 -1.24 -16.36 9.67
N SER A 38 -1.54 -16.79 10.89
CA SER A 38 -2.17 -18.11 11.15
C SER A 38 -3.53 -18.01 11.85
N ASN A 39 -3.67 -17.11 12.82
CA ASN A 39 -4.93 -16.75 13.47
C ASN A 39 -4.81 -15.37 14.12
N PHE A 40 -5.93 -14.76 14.54
CA PHE A 40 -5.96 -13.41 15.08
C PHE A 40 -5.13 -13.24 16.36
N ASN A 41 -5.13 -14.23 17.25
CA ASN A 41 -4.34 -14.16 18.49
C ASN A 41 -2.85 -14.15 18.19
N GLN A 42 -2.39 -15.02 17.26
CA GLN A 42 -1.00 -15.05 16.84
C GLN A 42 -0.58 -13.70 16.20
N VAL A 43 -1.42 -13.09 15.35
CA VAL A 43 -1.10 -11.78 14.75
C VAL A 43 -0.99 -10.70 15.81
N ARG A 44 -1.91 -10.66 16.81
CA ARG A 44 -1.81 -9.72 17.94
C ARG A 44 -0.51 -9.90 18.74
N GLN A 45 -0.12 -11.15 19.02
CA GLN A 45 1.14 -11.45 19.69
C GLN A 45 2.35 -10.99 18.87
N LEU A 46 2.35 -11.24 17.56
CA LEU A 46 3.42 -10.82 16.66
C LEU A 46 3.55 -9.30 16.61
N THR A 47 2.46 -8.57 16.38
CA THR A 47 2.47 -7.10 16.33
C THR A 47 2.87 -6.49 17.67
N SER A 48 2.39 -7.04 18.79
CA SER A 48 2.79 -6.63 20.15
C SER A 48 4.29 -6.87 20.39
N SER A 49 4.82 -8.02 19.96
CA SER A 49 6.24 -8.34 20.05
C SER A 49 7.10 -7.35 19.28
N ILE A 50 6.70 -7.00 18.04
CA ILE A 50 7.39 -5.96 17.25
C ILE A 50 7.37 -4.62 17.98
N LYS A 51 6.21 -4.21 18.49
CA LYS A 51 6.04 -2.92 19.20
C LYS A 51 6.82 -2.86 20.52
N SER A 52 7.00 -3.97 21.21
CA SER A 52 7.83 -4.02 22.44
C SER A 52 9.31 -3.78 22.14
N LEU A 53 9.80 -4.24 20.98
CA LEU A 53 11.18 -4.02 20.54
C LEU A 53 11.41 -2.62 19.96
N SER A 54 10.43 -2.08 19.26
CA SER A 54 10.49 -0.75 18.66
C SER A 54 9.10 -0.12 18.53
N LYS A 55 8.71 0.71 19.48
CA LYS A 55 7.40 1.40 19.52
C LYS A 55 7.12 2.24 18.27
N LYS A 56 8.17 2.75 17.61
CA LYS A 56 8.06 3.62 16.42
C LYS A 56 7.98 2.87 15.10
N THR A 57 8.33 1.58 15.07
CA THR A 57 8.22 0.74 13.88
C THR A 57 6.74 0.51 13.56
N LEU A 58 6.30 0.87 12.37
CA LEU A 58 4.92 0.70 11.92
C LEU A 58 4.71 -0.71 11.37
N ILE A 59 3.50 -1.25 11.54
CA ILE A 59 3.10 -2.54 10.99
C ILE A 59 2.28 -2.30 9.72
N PHE A 60 2.78 -2.79 8.58
CA PHE A 60 2.20 -2.65 7.26
C PHE A 60 1.53 -3.95 6.81
N ILE A 61 0.56 -3.82 5.93
CA ILE A 61 -0.06 -4.93 5.21
C ILE A 61 -0.59 -4.49 3.84
N ASP A 62 -0.65 -5.41 2.86
CA ASP A 62 -1.38 -5.26 1.61
C ASP A 62 -2.73 -5.99 1.73
N GLN A 63 -3.69 -5.44 2.41
CA GLN A 63 -5.03 -6.01 2.53
C GLN A 63 -6.01 -5.21 1.66
N GLU A 64 -6.02 -5.48 0.36
CA GLU A 64 -6.90 -4.82 -0.62
C GLU A 64 -8.30 -5.48 -0.65
N GLY A 65 -8.35 -6.76 -0.29
CA GLY A 65 -9.50 -7.65 -0.50
C GLY A 65 -9.53 -8.20 -1.93
N GLY A 66 -10.43 -9.15 -2.20
CA GLY A 66 -10.43 -9.86 -3.47
C GLY A 66 -9.11 -10.61 -3.72
N ILE A 67 -8.48 -10.40 -4.88
CA ILE A 67 -7.27 -11.15 -5.26
C ILE A 67 -6.02 -10.82 -4.44
N VAL A 68 -5.95 -9.63 -3.82
CA VAL A 68 -4.85 -9.26 -2.91
C VAL A 68 -5.38 -9.29 -1.48
N ASN A 69 -5.41 -10.49 -0.91
CA ASN A 69 -5.94 -10.79 0.41
C ASN A 69 -4.92 -11.58 1.23
N ARG A 70 -4.37 -10.98 2.29
CA ARG A 70 -3.41 -11.65 3.18
C ARG A 70 -4.09 -12.57 4.19
N PHE A 71 -5.38 -12.34 4.45
CA PHE A 71 -6.26 -13.15 5.29
C PHE A 71 -7.16 -14.10 4.47
N LYS A 72 -6.68 -14.63 3.35
CA LYS A 72 -7.46 -15.44 2.40
C LYS A 72 -8.13 -16.67 3.01
N ASN A 73 -7.61 -17.20 4.13
CA ASN A 73 -8.14 -18.37 4.82
C ASN A 73 -9.14 -18.00 5.94
N PHE A 74 -9.49 -16.72 6.09
CA PHE A 74 -10.40 -16.25 7.12
C PHE A 74 -11.73 -15.84 6.49
N SER A 75 -12.84 -16.36 7.03
CA SER A 75 -14.18 -16.05 6.54
C SER A 75 -14.51 -14.57 6.56
N GLU A 76 -13.95 -13.85 7.53
CA GLU A 76 -14.15 -12.43 7.75
C GLU A 76 -13.57 -11.53 6.65
N PHE A 77 -12.75 -12.08 5.77
CA PHE A 77 -12.07 -11.32 4.69
C PHE A 77 -12.42 -11.82 3.29
N GLN A 78 -13.53 -12.53 3.14
CA GLN A 78 -14.01 -13.03 1.84
C GLN A 78 -14.85 -11.96 1.13
N PHE A 79 -14.17 -10.98 0.53
CA PHE A 79 -14.80 -9.88 -0.18
C PHE A 79 -14.56 -9.98 -1.70
N LYS A 80 -15.49 -9.38 -2.45
CA LYS A 80 -15.33 -9.18 -3.90
C LYS A 80 -14.13 -8.30 -4.22
N ASN A 81 -13.66 -8.36 -5.47
CA ASN A 81 -12.62 -7.45 -5.98
C ASN A 81 -13.13 -6.01 -6.02
N ASN A 82 -12.25 -5.04 -6.03
CA ASN A 82 -12.65 -3.65 -6.13
C ASN A 82 -13.36 -3.36 -7.46
N PHE A 83 -12.97 -4.01 -8.56
CA PHE A 83 -13.62 -3.84 -9.86
C PHE A 83 -15.06 -4.35 -9.86
N ASP A 84 -15.37 -5.40 -9.10
CA ASP A 84 -16.73 -5.92 -8.99
C ASP A 84 -17.67 -4.86 -8.39
N PHE A 85 -17.20 -4.04 -7.43
CA PHE A 85 -17.98 -2.92 -6.89
C PHE A 85 -18.19 -1.79 -7.89
N TYR A 86 -17.25 -1.59 -8.83
CA TYR A 86 -17.47 -0.68 -9.95
C TYR A 86 -18.60 -1.17 -10.85
N ASP A 87 -18.63 -2.44 -11.20
CA ASP A 87 -19.70 -3.05 -12.02
C ASP A 87 -21.05 -2.99 -11.29
N ILE A 88 -21.08 -3.24 -9.97
CA ILE A 88 -22.29 -3.06 -9.15
C ILE A 88 -22.74 -1.60 -9.16
N TYR A 89 -21.81 -0.63 -9.06
CA TYR A 89 -22.16 0.80 -9.06
C TYR A 89 -22.86 1.24 -10.33
N LEU A 90 -22.50 0.68 -11.49
CA LEU A 90 -23.14 1.01 -12.75
C LEU A 90 -24.65 0.65 -12.79
N LYS A 91 -25.06 -0.36 -12.00
CA LYS A 91 -26.46 -0.83 -11.91
C LYS A 91 -27.15 -0.31 -10.64
N TYR A 92 -26.45 -0.36 -9.52
CA TYR A 92 -26.97 -0.09 -8.17
C TYR A 92 -26.00 0.82 -7.37
N PRO A 93 -25.98 2.15 -7.65
CA PRO A 93 -25.01 3.04 -7.05
C PRO A 93 -25.02 3.08 -5.51
N SER A 94 -26.20 3.03 -4.90
CA SER A 94 -26.34 3.06 -3.43
C SER A 94 -25.85 1.76 -2.81
N LEU A 95 -26.17 0.62 -3.40
CA LEU A 95 -25.69 -0.69 -2.97
C LEU A 95 -24.16 -0.79 -3.01
N ALA A 96 -23.55 -0.38 -4.13
CA ALA A 96 -22.10 -0.41 -4.25
C ALA A 96 -21.40 0.41 -3.16
N LYS A 97 -21.91 1.61 -2.85
CA LYS A 97 -21.40 2.44 -1.75
C LYS A 97 -21.51 1.76 -0.39
N GLN A 98 -22.66 1.14 -0.11
CA GLN A 98 -22.89 0.39 1.14
C GLN A 98 -21.93 -0.80 1.25
N LEU A 99 -21.78 -1.58 0.19
CA LEU A 99 -20.89 -2.75 0.18
C LEU A 99 -19.40 -2.35 0.34
N VAL A 100 -18.95 -1.28 -0.31
CA VAL A 100 -17.59 -0.77 -0.13
C VAL A 100 -17.40 -0.23 1.29
N TYR A 101 -18.38 0.44 1.85
CA TYR A 101 -18.36 0.88 3.25
C TYR A 101 -18.23 -0.30 4.21
N LEU A 102 -19.09 -1.31 4.10
CA LEU A 102 -19.08 -2.51 4.96
C LEU A 102 -17.77 -3.27 4.84
N LYS A 103 -17.31 -3.55 3.61
CA LYS A 103 -15.99 -4.16 3.37
C LYS A 103 -14.88 -3.39 4.06
N SER A 104 -14.84 -2.06 3.87
CA SER A 104 -13.78 -1.22 4.40
C SER A 104 -13.85 -1.13 5.93
N PHE A 105 -15.05 -1.00 6.49
CA PHE A 105 -15.30 -0.98 7.93
C PHE A 105 -14.83 -2.26 8.60
N ILE A 106 -15.27 -3.42 8.09
CA ILE A 106 -14.90 -4.73 8.62
C ILE A 106 -13.37 -4.92 8.53
N THR A 107 -12.79 -4.64 7.36
CA THR A 107 -11.34 -4.76 7.16
C THR A 107 -10.57 -3.90 8.17
N ASN A 108 -10.89 -2.62 8.29
CA ASN A 108 -10.16 -1.70 9.15
C ASN A 108 -10.40 -1.96 10.64
N TYR A 109 -11.58 -2.46 11.03
CA TYR A 109 -11.84 -2.96 12.39
C TYR A 109 -10.85 -4.04 12.79
N TYR A 110 -10.71 -5.09 11.96
CA TYR A 110 -9.77 -6.16 12.23
C TYR A 110 -8.31 -5.67 12.19
N LEU A 111 -7.90 -4.92 11.16
CA LEU A 111 -6.54 -4.41 11.08
C LEU A 111 -6.15 -3.59 12.31
N SER A 112 -7.03 -2.69 12.75
CA SER A 112 -6.82 -1.89 13.96
C SER A 112 -6.73 -2.76 15.22
N SER A 113 -7.65 -3.73 15.37
CA SER A 113 -7.70 -4.65 16.51
C SER A 113 -6.49 -5.58 16.59
N LEU A 114 -5.85 -5.86 15.46
CA LEU A 114 -4.64 -6.68 15.32
C LEU A 114 -3.35 -5.86 15.48
N GLY A 115 -3.43 -4.55 15.71
CA GLY A 115 -2.27 -3.70 15.88
C GLY A 115 -1.56 -3.34 14.58
N ILE A 116 -2.22 -3.50 13.43
CA ILE A 116 -1.70 -3.08 12.11
C ILE A 116 -1.92 -1.57 11.97
N ASP A 117 -0.85 -0.85 11.61
CA ASP A 117 -0.85 0.61 11.57
C ASP A 117 -1.14 1.16 10.17
N VAL A 118 -0.78 0.43 9.11
CA VAL A 118 -0.77 0.92 7.73
C VAL A 118 -1.30 -0.16 6.79
N ASN A 119 -2.27 0.19 5.95
CA ASN A 119 -2.71 -0.65 4.84
C ASN A 119 -2.36 0.02 3.51
N THR A 120 -1.72 -0.70 2.58
CA THR A 120 -1.29 -0.13 1.31
C THR A 120 -2.44 -0.07 0.30
N ILE A 121 -3.44 0.70 0.63
CA ILE A 121 -4.61 1.08 -0.16
C ILE A 121 -4.80 2.61 -0.06
N PRO A 122 -5.46 3.25 -1.02
CA PRO A 122 -6.16 2.73 -2.20
C PRO A 122 -5.25 2.46 -3.39
N VAL A 123 -5.73 1.59 -4.32
CA VAL A 123 -5.15 1.42 -5.65
C VAL A 123 -5.80 2.45 -6.59
N LEU A 124 -5.01 3.45 -7.00
CA LEU A 124 -5.46 4.59 -7.81
C LEU A 124 -5.13 4.44 -9.31
N ASP A 125 -4.74 3.24 -9.72
CA ASP A 125 -4.47 2.93 -11.12
C ASP A 125 -5.77 3.03 -11.94
N ILE A 126 -5.75 3.75 -13.07
CA ILE A 126 -6.91 3.89 -13.93
C ILE A 126 -6.78 2.88 -15.07
N PRO A 127 -7.58 1.80 -15.11
CA PRO A 127 -7.46 0.77 -16.11
C PRO A 127 -8.01 1.21 -17.48
N ASN A 128 -7.48 0.61 -18.54
CA ASN A 128 -8.02 0.69 -19.89
C ASN A 128 -8.22 -0.74 -20.47
N SER A 129 -8.57 -0.85 -21.74
CA SER A 129 -8.81 -2.14 -22.41
C SER A 129 -7.57 -3.06 -22.46
N LYS A 130 -6.35 -2.50 -22.38
CA LYS A 130 -5.08 -3.24 -22.44
C LYS A 130 -4.49 -3.56 -21.07
N THR A 131 -5.09 -3.05 -19.99
CA THR A 131 -4.61 -3.28 -18.62
C THR A 131 -4.74 -4.75 -18.24
N VAL A 132 -3.68 -5.35 -17.71
CA VAL A 132 -3.71 -6.75 -17.24
C VAL A 132 -4.79 -6.97 -16.18
N SER A 133 -5.45 -8.13 -16.26
CA SER A 133 -6.58 -8.48 -15.37
C SER A 133 -6.23 -8.34 -13.88
N MET A 134 -5.00 -8.70 -13.48
CA MET A 134 -4.50 -8.58 -12.12
C MET A 134 -4.56 -7.13 -11.60
N ILE A 135 -4.19 -6.14 -12.41
CA ILE A 135 -4.28 -4.73 -12.03
C ILE A 135 -5.72 -4.25 -12.08
N LYS A 136 -6.46 -4.60 -13.16
CA LYS A 136 -7.86 -4.18 -13.34
C LYS A 136 -8.74 -4.57 -12.15
N LYS A 137 -8.67 -5.81 -11.68
CA LYS A 137 -9.46 -6.33 -10.54
C LYS A 137 -9.23 -5.58 -9.23
N ARG A 138 -8.07 -4.93 -9.06
CA ARG A 138 -7.70 -4.20 -7.85
C ARG A 138 -8.23 -2.77 -7.82
N THR A 139 -8.77 -2.23 -8.95
CA THR A 139 -9.18 -0.83 -9.11
C THR A 139 -10.70 -0.67 -9.01
N PHE A 140 -11.16 0.53 -8.69
CA PHE A 140 -12.57 0.93 -8.80
C PHE A 140 -12.92 1.45 -10.21
N GLY A 141 -12.35 0.81 -11.27
CA GLY A 141 -12.68 1.07 -12.67
C GLY A 141 -12.08 2.35 -13.25
N SER A 142 -12.46 2.64 -14.51
CA SER A 142 -11.89 3.74 -15.30
C SER A 142 -12.66 5.06 -15.20
N ASN A 143 -13.90 5.05 -14.72
CA ASN A 143 -14.69 6.27 -14.54
C ASN A 143 -14.19 7.02 -13.30
N LEU A 144 -13.62 8.20 -13.50
CA LEU A 144 -13.01 8.99 -12.42
C LEU A 144 -13.98 9.36 -11.30
N LYS A 145 -15.24 9.70 -11.64
CA LYS A 145 -16.25 10.07 -10.65
C LYS A 145 -16.60 8.89 -9.74
N ILE A 146 -16.87 7.72 -10.34
CA ILE A 146 -17.21 6.50 -9.59
C ILE A 146 -16.00 6.08 -8.73
N ASN A 147 -14.81 6.03 -9.33
CA ASN A 147 -13.58 5.64 -8.63
C ASN A 147 -13.31 6.58 -7.44
N THR A 148 -13.45 7.90 -7.63
CA THR A 148 -13.30 8.88 -6.53
C THR A 148 -14.28 8.61 -5.40
N ILE A 149 -15.57 8.38 -5.68
CA ILE A 149 -16.60 8.13 -4.66
C ILE A 149 -16.28 6.86 -3.85
N LEU A 150 -15.98 5.75 -4.54
CA LEU A 150 -15.72 4.47 -3.87
C LEU A 150 -14.40 4.49 -3.10
N THR A 151 -13.38 5.15 -3.66
CA THR A 151 -12.08 5.33 -2.99
C THR A 151 -12.22 6.22 -1.75
N ASP A 152 -13.01 7.29 -1.79
CA ASP A 152 -13.22 8.16 -0.64
C ASP A 152 -13.84 7.41 0.54
N ILE A 153 -14.86 6.59 0.30
CA ILE A 153 -15.48 5.72 1.32
C ILE A 153 -14.42 4.82 1.99
N LEU A 154 -13.57 4.19 1.19
CA LEU A 154 -12.49 3.32 1.67
C LEU A 154 -11.48 4.08 2.52
N VAL A 155 -11.07 5.27 2.08
CA VAL A 155 -10.10 6.13 2.78
C VAL A 155 -10.65 6.67 4.09
N GLN A 156 -11.91 7.14 4.11
CA GLN A 156 -12.55 7.63 5.33
C GLN A 156 -12.63 6.55 6.39
N SER A 157 -13.03 5.32 6.02
CA SER A 157 -13.03 4.19 6.95
C SER A 157 -11.63 3.90 7.50
N SER A 158 -10.58 4.01 6.69
CA SER A 158 -9.20 3.79 7.15
C SER A 158 -8.82 4.78 8.25
N PHE A 159 -9.12 6.06 8.08
CA PHE A 159 -8.86 7.08 9.10
C PHE A 159 -9.74 6.90 10.35
N GLU A 160 -10.99 6.47 10.17
CA GLU A 160 -11.91 6.20 11.29
C GLU A 160 -11.35 5.17 12.27
N PHE A 161 -10.68 4.14 11.76
CA PHE A 161 -10.04 3.09 12.56
C PHE A 161 -8.57 3.35 12.87
N GLY A 162 -8.00 4.49 12.48
CA GLY A 162 -6.60 4.82 12.69
C GLY A 162 -5.64 3.92 11.92
N VAL A 163 -6.06 3.36 10.78
CA VAL A 163 -5.23 2.62 9.84
C VAL A 163 -4.80 3.57 8.72
N MET A 164 -3.50 3.82 8.60
CA MET A 164 -2.98 4.77 7.62
C MET A 164 -3.07 4.23 6.20
N PRO A 165 -3.70 4.96 5.26
CA PRO A 165 -3.71 4.57 3.85
C PRO A 165 -2.41 4.95 3.13
N VAL A 166 -2.02 4.13 2.13
CA VAL A 166 -0.93 4.39 1.17
C VAL A 166 -1.50 4.29 -0.23
N MET A 167 -1.60 5.40 -0.94
CA MET A 167 -2.08 5.37 -2.33
C MET A 167 -1.02 4.80 -3.28
N LYS A 168 -1.44 3.99 -4.28
CA LYS A 168 -0.52 3.29 -5.18
C LYS A 168 -1.15 3.05 -6.55
N HIS A 169 -0.36 2.79 -7.61
CA HIS A 169 1.09 2.82 -7.74
C HIS A 169 1.50 4.04 -8.59
N PHE A 170 2.02 5.05 -7.97
CA PHE A 170 2.31 6.32 -8.64
C PHE A 170 3.35 6.17 -9.75
N PRO A 171 3.12 6.76 -10.93
CA PRO A 171 2.05 7.65 -11.36
C PRO A 171 0.84 6.97 -12.01
N GLY A 172 0.68 5.65 -11.90
CA GLY A 172 -0.44 4.86 -12.38
C GLY A 172 -0.03 3.66 -13.23
N HIS A 173 -0.43 2.46 -12.81
CA HIS A 173 -0.09 1.19 -13.47
C HIS A 173 -1.05 0.82 -14.64
N GLY A 174 -2.11 1.61 -14.86
CA GLY A 174 -3.18 1.27 -15.80
C GLY A 174 -2.81 1.32 -17.29
N LEU A 175 -1.64 1.86 -17.66
CA LEU A 175 -1.23 2.03 -19.07
C LEU A 175 -0.26 0.95 -19.56
N THR A 176 -0.04 -0.11 -18.82
CA THR A 176 0.84 -1.22 -19.20
C THR A 176 0.08 -2.54 -19.26
N ASN A 177 0.46 -3.37 -20.21
CA ASN A 177 -0.03 -4.74 -20.39
C ASN A 177 0.90 -5.78 -19.74
N LYS A 178 1.87 -5.36 -18.93
CA LYS A 178 2.84 -6.23 -18.27
C LYS A 178 2.77 -6.04 -16.76
N ASP A 179 2.99 -7.14 -16.03
CA ASP A 179 3.08 -7.16 -14.58
C ASP A 179 4.52 -6.93 -14.13
N SER A 180 4.72 -5.95 -13.25
CA SER A 180 6.03 -5.58 -12.71
C SER A 180 6.67 -6.66 -11.80
N HIS A 181 5.89 -7.65 -11.34
CA HIS A 181 6.42 -8.80 -10.61
C HIS A 181 7.27 -9.73 -11.50
N PHE A 182 6.98 -9.79 -12.81
CA PHE A 182 7.61 -10.74 -13.71
C PHE A 182 8.55 -10.10 -14.73
N THR A 183 8.33 -8.85 -15.09
CA THR A 183 9.08 -8.13 -16.13
C THR A 183 9.27 -6.68 -15.72
N LYS A 184 10.15 -5.94 -16.46
CA LYS A 184 10.21 -4.46 -16.39
C LYS A 184 9.14 -3.91 -17.33
N PRO A 185 7.99 -3.40 -16.83
CA PRO A 185 6.98 -2.80 -17.68
C PRO A 185 7.48 -1.48 -18.24
N VAL A 186 7.18 -1.24 -19.51
CA VAL A 186 7.50 0.00 -20.21
C VAL A 186 6.22 0.49 -20.88
N THR A 187 5.94 1.77 -20.81
CA THR A 187 4.84 2.40 -21.54
C THR A 187 5.33 3.61 -22.33
N ASN A 188 4.88 3.70 -23.57
CA ASN A 188 5.07 4.84 -24.47
C ASN A 188 3.78 5.68 -24.60
N ALA A 189 2.89 5.56 -23.63
CA ALA A 189 1.62 6.29 -23.62
C ALA A 189 1.85 7.81 -23.73
N SER A 190 0.97 8.49 -24.47
CA SER A 190 1.05 9.93 -24.66
C SER A 190 1.01 10.70 -23.34
N THR A 191 1.60 11.89 -23.32
CA THR A 191 1.56 12.79 -22.15
C THR A 191 0.12 13.06 -21.69
N LYS A 192 -0.86 13.13 -22.61
CA LYS A 192 -2.29 13.24 -22.27
C LYS A 192 -2.78 12.04 -21.47
N ALA A 193 -2.47 10.82 -21.92
CA ALA A 193 -2.85 9.60 -21.21
C ALA A 193 -2.15 9.47 -19.84
N LEU A 194 -0.86 9.83 -19.77
CA LEU A 194 -0.10 9.87 -18.53
C LEU A 194 -0.68 10.89 -17.54
N ASN A 195 -1.02 12.10 -18.00
CA ASN A 195 -1.67 13.11 -17.16
C ASN A 195 -3.07 12.66 -16.70
N HIS A 196 -3.79 11.86 -17.49
CA HIS A 196 -5.06 11.27 -17.06
C HIS A 196 -4.88 10.30 -15.88
N GLN A 197 -3.81 9.49 -15.86
CA GLN A 197 -3.50 8.63 -14.70
C GLN A 197 -3.29 9.44 -13.41
N LEU A 198 -2.76 10.65 -13.50
CA LEU A 198 -2.53 11.50 -12.33
C LEU A 198 -3.82 12.05 -11.69
N SER A 199 -4.98 11.94 -12.35
CA SER A 199 -6.22 12.58 -11.88
C SER A 199 -6.64 12.12 -10.49
N LEU A 200 -6.61 10.81 -10.22
CA LEU A 200 -6.94 10.28 -8.90
C LEU A 200 -5.87 10.64 -7.84
N PHE A 201 -4.58 10.56 -8.21
CA PHE A 201 -3.50 10.97 -7.29
C PHE A 201 -3.60 12.46 -6.91
N LYS A 202 -4.03 13.31 -7.83
CA LYS A 202 -4.31 14.72 -7.56
C LYS A 202 -5.48 14.90 -6.60
N THR A 203 -6.56 14.14 -6.78
CA THR A 203 -7.73 14.16 -5.88
C THR A 203 -7.34 13.76 -4.46
N PHE A 204 -6.53 12.73 -4.32
CA PHE A 204 -6.11 12.18 -3.02
C PHE A 204 -4.73 12.66 -2.56
N VAL A 205 -4.25 13.79 -3.07
CA VAL A 205 -2.91 14.33 -2.80
C VAL A 205 -2.60 14.62 -1.33
N LYS A 206 -3.62 14.70 -0.48
CA LYS A 206 -3.49 14.92 0.97
C LYS A 206 -3.21 13.62 1.76
N LEU A 207 -3.27 12.45 1.12
CA LEU A 207 -2.95 11.20 1.80
C LEU A 207 -1.49 11.18 2.28
N PRO A 208 -1.22 10.58 3.45
CA PRO A 208 0.07 10.71 4.12
C PRO A 208 1.21 9.98 3.42
N MET A 209 0.91 8.90 2.68
CA MET A 209 1.91 8.08 2.00
C MET A 209 1.51 7.72 0.58
N ILE A 210 2.52 7.58 -0.28
CA ILE A 210 2.38 7.14 -1.67
C ILE A 210 3.45 6.10 -2.00
N MET A 211 3.05 5.03 -2.70
CA MET A 211 3.95 4.01 -3.22
C MET A 211 4.15 4.22 -4.72
N THR A 212 5.41 4.15 -5.18
CA THR A 212 5.78 4.33 -6.59
C THR A 212 5.64 3.04 -7.39
N ALA A 213 5.38 3.16 -8.69
CA ALA A 213 5.37 2.03 -9.61
C ALA A 213 6.78 1.69 -10.13
N HIS A 214 7.11 0.40 -10.28
CA HIS A 214 8.30 -0.05 -10.99
C HIS A 214 8.06 -0.13 -12.51
N ILE A 215 7.68 1.01 -13.11
CA ILE A 215 7.34 1.14 -14.54
C ILE A 215 8.17 2.26 -15.15
N GLN A 216 8.65 2.05 -16.37
CA GLN A 216 9.29 3.08 -17.18
C GLN A 216 8.25 3.79 -18.06
N TYR A 217 8.14 5.11 -17.90
CA TYR A 217 7.23 5.97 -18.67
C TYR A 217 8.05 6.77 -19.68
N GLN A 218 8.26 6.21 -20.89
CA GLN A 218 9.24 6.71 -21.86
C GLN A 218 9.06 8.19 -22.22
N ASN A 219 7.83 8.67 -22.29
CA ASN A 219 7.54 10.07 -22.60
C ASN A 219 7.79 11.05 -21.42
N TRP A 220 8.12 10.52 -20.22
CA TRP A 220 8.52 11.32 -19.06
C TRP A 220 9.97 11.06 -18.66
N ASP A 221 10.40 9.80 -18.69
CA ASP A 221 11.77 9.39 -18.41
C ASP A 221 12.08 8.09 -19.16
N ASN A 222 12.94 8.19 -20.18
CA ASN A 222 13.32 7.07 -21.02
C ASN A 222 14.50 6.26 -20.46
N HIS A 223 15.01 6.59 -19.29
CA HIS A 223 16.13 5.91 -18.64
C HIS A 223 15.71 5.15 -17.37
N ASN A 224 14.85 5.77 -16.55
CA ASN A 224 14.53 5.27 -15.24
C ASN A 224 13.07 4.79 -15.13
N ILE A 225 12.83 3.81 -14.27
CA ILE A 225 11.48 3.52 -13.77
C ILE A 225 11.03 4.66 -12.84
N ALA A 226 9.71 4.81 -12.63
CA ALA A 226 9.17 5.93 -11.83
C ALA A 226 9.80 6.04 -10.44
N THR A 227 10.10 4.91 -9.79
CA THR A 227 10.76 4.87 -8.47
C THR A 227 12.10 5.61 -8.46
N TYR A 228 12.84 5.59 -9.58
CA TYR A 228 14.17 6.18 -9.68
C TYR A 228 14.23 7.45 -10.54
N SER A 229 13.10 7.95 -11.00
CA SER A 229 13.03 9.13 -11.87
C SER A 229 12.94 10.43 -11.06
N PRO A 230 13.98 11.29 -11.10
CA PRO A 230 13.90 12.63 -10.49
C PRO A 230 12.79 13.47 -11.12
N TYR A 231 12.56 13.35 -12.44
CA TYR A 231 11.50 14.07 -13.12
C TYR A 231 10.12 13.69 -12.59
N ILE A 232 9.83 12.38 -12.44
CA ILE A 232 8.53 11.92 -11.95
C ILE A 232 8.34 12.27 -10.47
N LEU A 233 9.36 12.10 -9.62
CA LEU A 233 9.19 12.32 -8.18
C LEU A 233 9.37 13.78 -7.77
N LYS A 234 10.34 14.52 -8.33
CA LYS A 234 10.57 15.92 -7.93
C LYS A 234 9.70 16.88 -8.73
N ASP A 235 9.65 16.76 -10.07
CA ASP A 235 8.95 17.75 -10.87
C ASP A 235 7.45 17.46 -10.95
N ILE A 236 7.03 16.22 -11.24
CA ILE A 236 5.59 15.89 -11.31
C ILE A 236 4.99 15.78 -9.91
N LEU A 237 5.50 14.88 -9.04
CA LEU A 237 4.86 14.63 -7.75
C LEU A 237 5.03 15.81 -6.78
N ARG A 238 6.26 16.25 -6.54
CA ARG A 238 6.52 17.30 -5.54
C ARG A 238 6.16 18.69 -6.03
N LYS A 239 6.59 19.10 -7.23
CA LYS A 239 6.35 20.48 -7.72
C LYS A 239 4.95 20.64 -8.32
N LYS A 240 4.57 19.81 -9.32
CA LYS A 240 3.30 19.95 -10.04
C LYS A 240 2.09 19.56 -9.18
N LEU A 241 2.11 18.39 -8.54
CA LEU A 241 1.02 17.93 -7.66
C LEU A 241 1.12 18.47 -6.23
N LYS A 242 2.22 19.12 -5.86
CA LYS A 242 2.48 19.69 -4.51
C LYS A 242 2.34 18.66 -3.38
N TYR A 243 2.67 17.41 -3.66
CA TYR A 243 2.57 16.33 -2.67
C TYR A 243 3.58 16.53 -1.53
N LYS A 244 3.10 16.48 -0.28
CA LYS A 244 3.89 16.70 0.93
C LYS A 244 4.12 15.46 1.79
N GLY A 245 3.39 14.36 1.50
CA GLY A 245 3.50 13.09 2.24
C GLY A 245 4.78 12.33 1.93
N LEU A 246 4.95 11.15 2.56
CA LEU A 246 6.09 10.27 2.32
C LEU A 246 5.94 9.50 1.01
N VAL A 247 7.05 9.36 0.29
CA VAL A 247 7.16 8.57 -0.93
C VAL A 247 7.94 7.31 -0.64
N MET A 248 7.29 6.15 -0.78
CA MET A 248 7.94 4.86 -0.65
C MET A 248 8.08 4.15 -2.00
N SER A 249 9.09 3.30 -2.15
CA SER A 249 9.17 2.42 -3.31
C SER A 249 8.12 1.32 -3.24
N ASP A 250 7.79 0.70 -4.39
CA ASP A 250 7.35 -0.68 -4.43
C ASP A 250 8.49 -1.62 -4.02
N ASP A 251 8.24 -2.93 -3.89
CA ASP A 251 9.22 -3.90 -3.40
C ASP A 251 10.46 -3.98 -4.32
N LEU A 252 11.63 -3.67 -3.77
CA LEU A 252 12.90 -3.73 -4.52
C LEU A 252 13.33 -5.14 -4.93
N VAL A 253 12.68 -6.19 -4.42
CA VAL A 253 12.94 -7.59 -4.83
C VAL A 253 12.21 -7.96 -6.12
N MET A 254 11.25 -7.13 -6.57
CA MET A 254 10.52 -7.37 -7.81
C MET A 254 11.47 -7.38 -9.03
N LYS A 255 11.19 -8.26 -10.00
CA LYS A 255 12.02 -8.40 -11.22
C LYS A 255 12.11 -7.12 -12.07
N ALA A 256 11.14 -6.23 -11.96
CA ALA A 256 11.18 -4.91 -12.59
C ALA A 256 12.36 -4.05 -12.11
N ASN A 257 12.85 -4.30 -10.89
CA ASN A 257 14.04 -3.66 -10.33
C ASN A 257 15.26 -4.60 -10.50
N ASN A 258 15.99 -4.45 -11.58
CA ASN A 258 17.19 -5.26 -11.89
C ASN A 258 18.51 -4.60 -11.46
N GLN A 259 18.47 -3.67 -10.52
CA GLN A 259 19.65 -2.94 -10.03
C GLN A 259 20.30 -3.66 -8.84
N SER A 260 21.61 -3.43 -8.65
CA SER A 260 22.29 -3.79 -7.40
C SER A 260 21.70 -2.98 -6.22
N ILE A 261 21.96 -3.42 -4.99
CA ILE A 261 21.53 -2.70 -3.78
C ILE A 261 22.09 -1.28 -3.77
N GLU A 262 23.39 -1.13 -4.02
CA GLU A 262 24.10 0.15 -4.00
C GLU A 262 23.51 1.11 -5.02
N LYS A 263 23.27 0.61 -6.24
CA LYS A 263 22.68 1.40 -7.31
C LYS A 263 21.24 1.78 -7.01
N SER A 264 20.44 0.86 -6.47
CA SER A 264 19.06 1.13 -6.06
C SER A 264 18.98 2.26 -5.02
N ILE A 265 19.90 2.28 -4.05
CA ILE A 265 19.94 3.29 -3.01
C ILE A 265 20.40 4.65 -3.55
N ASP A 266 21.44 4.67 -4.37
CA ASP A 266 21.92 5.90 -5.02
C ASP A 266 20.82 6.53 -5.89
N LEU A 267 20.17 5.74 -6.74
CA LEU A 267 19.06 6.18 -7.57
C LEU A 267 17.86 6.65 -6.73
N SER A 268 17.51 5.94 -5.67
CA SER A 268 16.44 6.33 -4.74
C SER A 268 16.71 7.68 -4.09
N ASN A 269 17.94 7.92 -3.63
CA ASN A 269 18.35 9.20 -3.05
C ASN A 269 18.27 10.33 -4.09
N LYS A 270 18.80 10.10 -5.28
CA LYS A 270 18.76 11.07 -6.39
C LYS A 270 17.34 11.40 -6.84
N SER A 271 16.44 10.43 -6.86
CA SER A 271 15.05 10.64 -7.25
C SER A 271 14.22 11.39 -6.20
N GLY A 272 14.63 11.38 -4.93
CA GLY A 272 13.89 12.01 -3.83
C GLY A 272 12.85 11.08 -3.19
N LEU A 273 13.10 9.76 -3.25
CA LEU A 273 12.37 8.76 -2.47
C LEU A 273 12.65 8.96 -0.97
N ASP A 274 11.65 8.72 -0.12
CA ASP A 274 11.79 8.88 1.33
C ASP A 274 12.01 7.53 2.06
N ILE A 275 11.43 6.43 1.55
CA ILE A 275 11.43 5.11 2.20
C ILE A 275 11.59 4.01 1.14
N ILE A 276 12.39 3.02 1.46
CA ILE A 276 12.56 1.82 0.65
C ILE A 276 11.73 0.68 1.24
N LEU A 277 11.00 -0.04 0.37
CA LEU A 277 10.37 -1.31 0.70
C LEU A 277 11.23 -2.46 0.15
N ASP A 278 11.62 -3.40 1.01
CA ASP A 278 12.31 -4.63 0.62
C ASP A 278 11.70 -5.84 1.33
N CYS A 279 11.07 -6.72 0.54
CA CYS A 279 10.32 -7.87 1.03
C CYS A 279 11.11 -9.18 1.01
N SER A 280 12.44 -9.14 0.94
CA SER A 280 13.31 -10.32 0.85
C SER A 280 13.27 -11.22 2.09
N SER A 281 12.92 -10.69 3.25
CA SER A 281 13.06 -11.35 4.57
C SER A 281 14.53 -11.76 4.85
N ASP A 282 15.50 -11.05 4.30
CA ASP A 282 16.93 -11.32 4.43
C ASP A 282 17.66 -10.21 5.19
N TRP A 283 18.05 -10.49 6.42
CA TRP A 283 18.75 -9.52 7.26
C TRP A 283 20.14 -9.15 6.76
N LYS A 284 20.85 -10.03 6.04
CA LYS A 284 22.14 -9.67 5.41
C LYS A 284 21.94 -8.57 4.37
N ARG A 285 20.89 -8.72 3.57
CA ARG A 285 20.48 -7.72 2.57
C ARG A 285 20.03 -6.40 3.24
N TYR A 286 19.23 -6.45 4.30
CA TYR A 286 18.77 -5.26 5.03
C TYR A 286 19.94 -4.48 5.64
N ILE A 287 20.91 -5.15 6.27
CA ILE A 287 22.10 -4.51 6.84
C ILE A 287 22.89 -3.81 5.73
N LYS A 288 23.09 -4.46 4.59
CA LYS A 288 23.77 -3.86 3.43
C LYS A 288 23.04 -2.61 2.91
N ILE A 289 21.71 -2.62 2.87
CA ILE A 289 20.90 -1.43 2.54
C ILE A 289 21.15 -0.31 3.56
N LEU A 290 21.10 -0.62 4.85
CA LEU A 290 21.27 0.34 5.92
C LEU A 290 22.67 0.98 5.97
N GLU A 291 23.71 0.22 5.67
CA GLU A 291 25.07 0.73 5.53
C GLU A 291 25.21 1.71 4.36
N ASN A 292 24.56 1.42 3.25
CA ASN A 292 24.55 2.32 2.10
C ASN A 292 23.74 3.61 2.36
N PHE A 293 22.68 3.56 3.16
CA PHE A 293 21.98 4.79 3.61
C PHE A 293 22.92 5.74 4.36
N LYS A 294 23.78 5.23 5.24
CA LYS A 294 24.75 6.06 5.96
C LYS A 294 25.73 6.75 5.01
N LYS A 295 26.19 6.04 3.96
CA LYS A 295 27.12 6.58 2.96
C LYS A 295 26.48 7.67 2.08
N THR A 296 25.19 7.61 1.83
CA THR A 296 24.50 8.49 0.88
C THR A 296 23.73 9.63 1.50
N ASN A 297 23.77 9.83 2.83
CA ASN A 297 22.97 10.81 3.56
C ASN A 297 21.47 10.73 3.23
N PHE A 298 20.93 9.52 3.00
CA PHE A 298 19.54 9.28 2.63
C PHE A 298 18.53 9.83 3.67
N PHE A 299 19.00 10.16 4.86
CA PHE A 299 18.19 10.53 6.03
C PHE A 299 17.84 12.00 6.17
N ASN A 300 18.31 12.90 5.32
CA ASN A 300 18.13 14.33 5.56
C ASN A 300 16.69 14.77 5.29
N ASN A 301 15.96 15.00 6.38
CA ASN A 301 14.95 16.04 6.58
C ASN A 301 13.44 15.77 6.54
N LYS A 302 12.89 14.54 6.45
CA LYS A 302 11.42 14.44 6.35
C LYS A 302 10.69 13.53 7.35
N ASN A 303 11.31 13.07 8.42
CA ASN A 303 10.75 12.09 9.35
C ASN A 303 9.72 12.65 10.35
N LYS A 304 8.86 13.58 9.93
CA LYS A 304 7.74 14.05 10.78
C LYS A 304 6.40 13.66 10.18
N ILE A 305 6.13 12.36 10.08
CA ILE A 305 4.73 11.94 10.12
C ILE A 305 4.37 11.77 11.61
N LEU A 306 3.72 12.79 12.13
CA LEU A 306 2.99 12.70 13.39
C LEU A 306 1.72 11.90 13.12
N PHE A 307 1.82 10.59 13.27
CA PHE A 307 0.67 9.71 13.24
C PHE A 307 0.12 9.59 14.66
N SER A 308 -0.94 10.28 14.95
CA SER A 308 -1.69 10.04 16.17
C SER A 308 -2.71 8.93 15.91
N LYS A 309 -2.44 7.74 16.41
CA LYS A 309 -3.42 6.64 16.47
C LYS A 309 -4.56 7.09 17.40
N LYS A 310 -5.67 7.60 16.82
CA LYS A 310 -6.79 8.15 17.58
C LYS A 310 -7.94 7.17 17.84
N THR A 311 -7.83 5.92 17.40
CA THR A 311 -8.89 4.95 17.69
C THR A 311 -8.72 4.41 19.09
N SER A 312 -9.62 4.75 20.01
CA SER A 312 -9.57 4.21 21.36
C SER A 312 -9.98 2.74 21.35
N ASN A 313 -9.29 1.90 22.12
CA ASN A 313 -9.68 0.49 22.33
C ASN A 313 -11.15 0.36 22.77
N ARG A 314 -11.69 1.35 23.51
CA ARG A 314 -13.09 1.38 23.93
C ARG A 314 -14.05 1.40 22.75
N ARG A 315 -13.74 2.17 21.69
CA ARG A 315 -14.57 2.19 20.48
C ARG A 315 -14.60 0.84 19.76
N LEU A 316 -13.47 0.15 19.67
CA LEU A 316 -13.42 -1.18 19.06
C LEU A 316 -14.25 -2.21 19.84
N GLN A 317 -14.22 -2.15 21.18
CA GLN A 317 -14.97 -3.08 22.03
C GLN A 317 -16.50 -2.88 21.97
N SER A 318 -16.99 -1.69 21.62
CA SER A 318 -18.41 -1.39 21.50
C SER A 318 -19.02 -1.80 20.15
N ILE A 319 -18.21 -2.23 19.19
CA ILE A 319 -18.66 -2.60 17.83
C ILE A 319 -19.04 -4.07 17.81
N ASN A 320 -20.32 -4.36 17.50
CA ASN A 320 -20.74 -5.71 17.14
C ASN A 320 -20.37 -5.99 15.67
N ILE A 321 -19.17 -6.48 15.43
CA ILE A 321 -18.65 -6.68 14.08
C ILE A 321 -19.43 -7.73 13.28
N ASN A 322 -20.04 -8.73 13.96
CA ASN A 322 -20.85 -9.77 13.31
C ASN A 322 -22.07 -9.15 12.60
N HIS A 323 -22.70 -8.14 13.19
CA HIS A 323 -23.81 -7.43 12.54
C HIS A 323 -23.40 -6.84 11.17
N TYR A 324 -22.19 -6.29 11.03
CA TYR A 324 -21.70 -5.74 9.76
C TYR A 324 -21.38 -6.84 8.74
N HIS A 325 -20.89 -8.00 9.19
CA HIS A 325 -20.71 -9.17 8.35
C HIS A 325 -22.04 -9.72 7.83
N ASP A 326 -23.03 -9.87 8.73
CA ASP A 326 -24.36 -10.37 8.38
C ASP A 326 -24.99 -9.44 7.33
N LEU A 327 -24.95 -8.14 7.57
CA LEU A 327 -25.49 -7.14 6.64
C LEU A 327 -24.77 -7.19 5.27
N TYR A 328 -23.45 -7.33 5.23
CA TYR A 328 -22.71 -7.48 3.97
C TYR A 328 -23.19 -8.72 3.20
N ASN A 329 -23.29 -9.87 3.88
CA ASN A 329 -23.68 -11.15 3.28
C ASN A 329 -25.14 -11.14 2.82
N GLU A 330 -26.06 -10.53 3.61
CA GLU A 330 -27.46 -10.35 3.25
C GLU A 330 -27.62 -9.52 1.99
N LEU A 331 -26.90 -8.39 1.88
CA LEU A 331 -26.93 -7.55 0.69
C LEU A 331 -26.41 -8.29 -0.56
N ILE A 332 -25.30 -9.04 -0.44
CA ILE A 332 -24.79 -9.88 -1.55
C ILE A 332 -25.83 -10.91 -1.98
N LYS A 333 -26.47 -11.59 -1.03
CA LYS A 333 -27.51 -12.61 -1.30
C LYS A 333 -28.76 -12.00 -1.91
N LEU A 334 -29.26 -10.89 -1.36
CA LEU A 334 -30.50 -10.23 -1.79
C LEU A 334 -30.43 -9.77 -3.26
N TYR A 335 -29.27 -9.28 -3.69
CA TYR A 335 -29.08 -8.80 -5.06
C TYR A 335 -28.48 -9.86 -6.00
N GLY A 336 -28.22 -11.08 -5.54
CA GLY A 336 -27.68 -12.17 -6.35
C GLY A 336 -26.27 -11.88 -6.94
N ILE A 337 -25.44 -11.21 -6.21
CA ILE A 337 -24.12 -10.71 -6.66
C ILE A 337 -22.95 -11.32 -5.87
#